data_80d43ed674627909e1899e9744397e35
#
_entry.id   80d43ed674627909e1899e9744397e35
#
_cell.length_a   1.000
_cell.length_b   1.000
_cell.length_c   1.000
_cell.angle_alpha   90.00
_cell.angle_beta   90.00
_cell.angle_gamma   90.00
#
_symmetry.space_group_name_H-M   'P 1'
#
loop_
_entity.id
_entity.type
_entity.pdbx_description
1 polymer ?
#
loop_
_entity_poly.entity_id
_entity_poly.type
_entity_poly.pdbx_seq_one_letter_code
_entity_poly.pdbx_strand_id
1 'polypeptide(L)'
;QMCIRDSDIVRDGDKIDIMRTIADSTVDTILKVDEKTFLGSRFSSPTLAAFDEHRCVARDERNEPADYLVGLICFMFELVYPASRALACEQGDIFRLLDAPFGITRPFTNPATQATWERLKDEMRDWLARA
;
A
#
# COMPACT_ATOMS: atom_id res chain seq x y z
N GLN A 1 16.40 2.00 25.64
CA GLN A 1 16.50 1.16 24.43
C GLN A 1 15.39 0.12 24.35
N MET A 2 15.10 -0.51 25.47
CA MET A 2 13.96 -1.44 25.53
C MET A 2 12.66 -0.76 25.11
N CYS A 3 12.43 0.45 25.60
CA CYS A 3 11.23 1.22 25.24
C CYS A 3 11.15 1.51 23.75
N ILE A 4 12.27 1.84 23.11
CA ILE A 4 12.31 2.10 21.67
C ILE A 4 11.94 0.84 20.89
N ARG A 5 12.49 -0.30 21.31
CA ARG A 5 12.21 -1.58 20.67
C ARG A 5 10.73 -1.95 20.80
N ASP A 6 10.17 -1.76 21.99
CA ASP A 6 8.76 -2.03 22.23
C ASP A 6 7.86 -1.14 21.36
N SER A 7 8.24 0.14 21.23
CA SER A 7 7.52 1.08 20.37
C SER A 7 7.53 0.64 18.90
N ASP A 8 8.67 0.14 18.41
CA ASP A 8 8.79 -0.33 17.04
C ASP A 8 7.93 -1.56 16.80
N ILE A 9 7.87 -2.49 17.75
CA ILE A 9 7.00 -3.67 17.66
C ILE A 9 5.53 -3.25 17.58
N VAL A 10 5.12 -2.30 18.42
CA VAL A 10 3.75 -1.79 18.40
C VAL A 10 3.44 -1.10 17.07
N ARG A 11 4.37 -0.30 16.55
CA ARG A 11 4.19 0.36 15.26
C ARG A 11 4.01 -0.63 14.12
N ASP A 12 4.81 -1.71 14.10
CA ASP A 12 4.69 -2.74 13.09
C ASP A 12 3.34 -3.45 13.18
N GLY A 13 2.90 -3.77 14.39
CA GLY A 13 1.60 -4.37 14.63
C GLY A 13 0.45 -3.47 14.18
N ASP A 14 0.53 -2.18 14.47
CA ASP A 14 -0.47 -1.20 14.05
C ASP A 14 -0.57 -1.12 12.53
N LYS A 15 0.57 -1.14 11.83
CA LYS A 15 0.58 -1.10 10.37
C LYS A 15 -0.06 -2.34 9.76
N ILE A 16 0.20 -3.51 10.34
CA ILE A 16 -0.42 -4.75 9.88
C ILE A 16 -1.94 -4.73 10.12
N ASP A 17 -2.38 -4.22 11.27
CA ASP A 17 -3.81 -4.09 11.58
C ASP A 17 -4.50 -3.08 10.66
N ILE A 18 -3.85 -1.97 10.35
CA ILE A 18 -4.36 -0.98 9.41
C ILE A 18 -4.57 -1.64 8.04
N MET A 19 -3.61 -2.45 7.61
CA MET A 19 -3.68 -3.13 6.32
C MET A 19 -4.91 -4.04 6.24
N ARG A 20 -5.21 -4.78 7.33
CA ARG A 20 -6.40 -5.62 7.40
C ARG A 20 -7.68 -4.81 7.28
N THR A 21 -7.76 -3.71 8.03
CA THR A 21 -8.93 -2.83 8.00
C THR A 21 -9.16 -2.25 6.61
N ILE A 22 -8.08 -1.82 5.95
CA ILE A 22 -8.15 -1.24 4.61
C ILE A 22 -8.56 -2.30 3.58
N ALA A 23 -8.02 -3.51 3.68
CA ALA A 23 -8.34 -4.59 2.76
C ALA A 23 -9.82 -4.98 2.82
N ASP A 24 -10.46 -4.81 3.98
CA ASP A 24 -11.87 -5.11 4.18
C ASP A 24 -12.79 -3.93 3.86
N SER A 25 -12.24 -2.76 3.54
CA SER A 25 -13.02 -1.54 3.30
C SER A 25 -13.21 -1.30 1.80
N THR A 26 -14.20 -0.46 1.48
CA THR A 26 -14.45 -0.06 0.09
C THR A 26 -13.74 1.26 -0.21
N VAL A 27 -13.56 1.55 -1.51
CA VAL A 27 -12.86 2.75 -1.96
C VAL A 27 -13.59 4.02 -1.54
N ASP A 28 -14.91 4.03 -1.59
CA ASP A 28 -15.69 5.20 -1.20
C ASP A 28 -15.58 5.48 0.30
N THR A 29 -15.42 4.44 1.11
CA THR A 29 -15.24 4.59 2.56
C THR A 29 -13.86 5.17 2.88
N ILE A 30 -12.82 4.66 2.25
CA ILE A 30 -11.42 5.03 2.55
C ILE A 30 -11.02 6.34 1.86
N LEU A 31 -11.30 6.46 0.55
CA LEU A 31 -10.82 7.58 -0.25
C LEU A 31 -11.88 8.64 -0.52
N LYS A 32 -13.14 8.38 -0.16
CA LYS A 32 -14.26 9.31 -0.35
C LYS A 32 -14.52 9.61 -1.83
N VAL A 33 -14.18 8.67 -2.72
CA VAL A 33 -14.46 8.76 -4.15
C VAL A 33 -15.11 7.45 -4.61
N ASP A 34 -15.80 7.47 -5.75
CA ASP A 34 -16.39 6.25 -6.29
C ASP A 34 -15.34 5.41 -7.04
N GLU A 35 -15.72 4.18 -7.38
CA GLU A 35 -14.84 3.24 -8.06
C GLU A 35 -14.39 3.79 -9.40
N LYS A 36 -15.30 4.42 -10.16
CA LYS A 36 -15.00 4.97 -11.47
C LYS A 36 -13.94 6.06 -11.38
N THR A 37 -14.08 6.97 -10.42
CA THR A 37 -13.11 8.05 -10.19
C THR A 37 -11.74 7.46 -9.82
N PHE A 38 -11.74 6.47 -8.95
CA PHE A 38 -10.50 5.80 -8.54
C PHE A 38 -9.81 5.14 -9.75
N LEU A 39 -10.54 4.37 -10.54
CA LEU A 39 -9.96 3.66 -11.68
C LEU A 39 -9.52 4.60 -12.81
N GLY A 40 -10.10 5.79 -12.88
CA GLY A 40 -9.70 6.82 -13.85
C GLY A 40 -8.52 7.68 -13.39
N SER A 41 -8.06 7.52 -12.16
CA SER A 41 -6.96 8.32 -11.64
C SER A 41 -5.60 7.81 -12.13
N ARG A 42 -4.56 8.59 -11.87
CA ARG A 42 -3.19 8.29 -12.29
C ARG A 42 -2.26 8.39 -11.09
N PHE A 43 -1.07 7.81 -11.23
CA PHE A 43 -0.03 7.96 -10.22
C PHE A 43 0.79 9.23 -10.49
N SER A 44 1.00 10.03 -9.44
CA SER A 44 1.82 11.23 -9.53
C SER A 44 3.31 10.88 -9.43
N SER A 45 4.18 11.70 -10.05
CA SER A 45 5.63 11.47 -10.01
C SER A 45 6.19 11.40 -8.58
N PRO A 46 5.81 12.30 -7.64
CA PRO A 46 6.31 12.19 -6.26
C PRO A 46 5.92 10.89 -5.58
N THR A 47 4.73 10.37 -5.87
CA THR A 47 4.25 9.10 -5.32
C THR A 47 5.10 7.94 -5.81
N LEU A 48 5.39 7.89 -7.11
CA LEU A 48 6.22 6.84 -7.69
C LEU A 48 7.65 6.93 -7.17
N ALA A 49 8.18 8.15 -6.99
CA ALA A 49 9.50 8.34 -6.41
C ALA A 49 9.56 7.82 -4.98
N ALA A 50 8.53 8.07 -4.18
CA ALA A 50 8.46 7.57 -2.80
C ALA A 50 8.49 6.03 -2.78
N PHE A 51 7.72 5.41 -3.65
CA PHE A 51 7.71 3.94 -3.77
C PHE A 51 9.09 3.41 -4.14
N ASP A 52 9.74 4.01 -5.14
CA ASP A 52 11.05 3.58 -5.59
C ASP A 52 12.13 3.76 -4.51
N GLU A 53 11.97 4.74 -3.64
CA GLU A 53 12.86 4.98 -2.50
C GLU A 53 12.52 4.13 -1.28
N HIS A 54 11.50 3.30 -1.35
CA HIS A 54 11.04 2.43 -0.26
C HIS A 54 10.65 3.23 0.99
N ARG A 55 9.94 4.33 0.80
CA ARG A 55 9.44 5.17 1.90
C ARG A 55 7.96 5.43 1.73
N CYS A 56 7.32 5.91 2.80
CA CYS A 56 5.92 6.32 2.73
C CYS A 56 5.76 7.56 1.86
N VAL A 57 4.59 7.69 1.25
CA VAL A 57 4.21 8.85 0.48
C VAL A 57 3.75 9.94 1.45
N ALA A 58 4.38 11.11 1.39
CA ALA A 58 3.98 12.23 2.24
C ALA A 58 2.59 12.73 1.84
N ARG A 59 1.87 13.32 2.81
CA ARG A 59 0.50 13.77 2.59
C ARG A 59 0.41 14.76 1.43
N ASP A 60 1.36 15.67 1.32
CA ASP A 60 1.38 16.70 0.27
C ASP A 60 1.82 16.16 -1.09
N GLU A 61 2.35 14.95 -1.14
CA GLU A 61 2.73 14.28 -2.39
C GLU A 61 1.55 13.55 -3.03
N ARG A 62 0.47 13.34 -2.28
CA ARG A 62 -0.70 12.60 -2.76
C ARG A 62 -1.69 13.56 -3.43
N ASN A 63 -1.82 13.44 -4.75
CA ASN A 63 -2.66 14.33 -5.54
C ASN A 63 -3.86 13.63 -6.17
N GLU A 64 -3.77 12.33 -6.39
CA GLU A 64 -4.79 11.53 -7.07
C GLU A 64 -5.27 10.40 -6.18
N PRO A 65 -6.49 9.87 -6.37
CA PRO A 65 -6.95 8.72 -5.59
C PRO A 65 -5.99 7.53 -5.64
N ALA A 66 -5.39 7.24 -6.81
CA ALA A 66 -4.42 6.15 -6.93
C ALA A 66 -3.19 6.38 -6.06
N ASP A 67 -2.81 7.62 -5.81
CA ASP A 67 -1.68 7.95 -4.93
C ASP A 67 -1.93 7.49 -3.50
N TYR A 68 -3.18 7.55 -3.04
CA TYR A 68 -3.54 7.07 -1.70
C TYR A 68 -3.36 5.56 -1.60
N LEU A 69 -3.68 4.82 -2.67
CA LEU A 69 -3.45 3.38 -2.69
C LEU A 69 -1.97 3.06 -2.54
N VAL A 70 -1.11 3.75 -3.30
CA VAL A 70 0.34 3.57 -3.19
C VAL A 70 0.81 3.94 -1.80
N GLY A 71 0.31 5.04 -1.23
CA GLY A 71 0.63 5.45 0.14
C GLY A 71 0.32 4.35 1.16
N LEU A 72 -0.79 3.66 0.98
CA LEU A 72 -1.18 2.58 1.88
C LEU A 72 -0.26 1.37 1.76
N ILE A 73 0.09 0.95 0.55
CA ILE A 73 0.98 -0.20 0.38
C ILE A 73 2.41 0.12 0.83
N CYS A 74 2.83 1.38 0.75
CA CYS A 74 4.14 1.81 1.20
C CYS A 74 4.34 1.68 2.72
N PHE A 75 3.27 1.51 3.50
CA PHE A 75 3.40 1.21 4.91
C PHE A 75 4.25 -0.03 5.16
N MET A 76 4.25 -0.97 4.22
CA MET A 76 5.05 -2.19 4.35
C MET A 76 6.56 -1.87 4.41
N PHE A 77 7.00 -0.83 3.72
CA PHE A 77 8.41 -0.43 3.73
C PHE A 77 8.87 0.07 5.10
N GLU A 78 7.94 0.47 5.96
CA GLU A 78 8.24 0.96 7.29
C GLU A 78 8.26 -0.12 8.36
N LEU A 79 7.99 -1.38 8.01
CA LEU A 79 8.10 -2.48 8.96
C LEU A 79 9.57 -2.66 9.35
N VAL A 80 9.85 -2.51 10.64
CA VAL A 80 11.22 -2.46 11.17
C VAL A 80 11.84 -3.85 11.24
N TYR A 81 11.07 -4.86 11.62
CA TYR A 81 11.58 -6.19 11.88
C TYR A 81 11.24 -7.17 10.76
N PRO A 82 12.19 -8.05 10.39
CA PRO A 82 11.89 -9.11 9.42
C PRO A 82 10.72 -10.01 9.86
N ALA A 83 10.57 -10.26 11.15
CA ALA A 83 9.46 -11.04 11.69
C ALA A 83 8.11 -10.36 11.38
N SER A 84 8.07 -9.02 11.41
CA SER A 84 6.86 -8.26 11.08
C SER A 84 6.49 -8.41 9.61
N ARG A 85 7.49 -8.41 8.72
CA ARG A 85 7.27 -8.64 7.28
C ARG A 85 6.74 -10.04 7.04
N ALA A 86 7.32 -11.04 7.71
CA ALA A 86 6.87 -12.42 7.60
C ALA A 86 5.43 -12.56 8.06
N LEU A 87 5.06 -11.91 9.16
CA LEU A 87 3.70 -11.93 9.68
C LEU A 87 2.73 -11.26 8.70
N ALA A 88 3.11 -10.13 8.11
CA ALA A 88 2.28 -9.44 7.12
C ALA A 88 2.02 -10.35 5.92
N CYS A 89 3.04 -11.07 5.44
CA CYS A 89 2.88 -12.03 4.36
C CYS A 89 1.98 -13.20 4.75
N GLU A 90 2.13 -13.71 5.97
CA GLU A 90 1.34 -14.83 6.47
C GLU A 90 -0.14 -14.45 6.58
N GLN A 91 -0.44 -13.26 7.07
CA GLN A 91 -1.82 -12.78 7.16
C GLN A 91 -2.44 -12.50 5.80
N GLY A 92 -1.64 -12.10 4.82
CA GLY A 92 -2.07 -11.96 3.44
C GLY A 92 -2.88 -10.73 3.09
N ASP A 93 -3.15 -9.83 4.04
CA ASP A 93 -3.97 -8.65 3.78
C ASP A 93 -3.33 -7.69 2.77
N ILE A 94 -2.00 -7.56 2.80
CA ILE A 94 -1.28 -6.77 1.79
C ILE A 94 -1.49 -7.34 0.39
N PHE A 95 -1.49 -8.66 0.24
CA PHE A 95 -1.72 -9.29 -1.05
C PHE A 95 -3.14 -9.11 -1.54
N ARG A 96 -4.12 -9.10 -0.64
CA ARG A 96 -5.51 -8.76 -0.99
C ARG A 96 -5.59 -7.36 -1.56
N LEU A 97 -4.89 -6.40 -0.95
CA LEU A 97 -4.88 -5.02 -1.42
C LEU A 97 -4.17 -4.89 -2.78
N LEU A 98 -3.12 -5.68 -3.00
CA LEU A 98 -2.42 -5.68 -4.28
C LEU A 98 -3.25 -6.30 -5.39
N ASP A 99 -3.94 -7.41 -5.11
CA ASP A 99 -4.70 -8.14 -6.14
C ASP A 99 -6.05 -7.50 -6.43
N ALA A 100 -6.71 -6.98 -5.40
CA ALA A 100 -8.03 -6.38 -5.53
C ALA A 100 -8.11 -5.15 -4.60
N PRO A 101 -7.55 -4.00 -5.02
CA PRO A 101 -7.58 -2.79 -4.19
C PRO A 101 -9.00 -2.45 -3.80
N PHE A 102 -9.27 -2.40 -2.49
CA PHE A 102 -10.59 -2.10 -1.94
C PHE A 102 -11.71 -3.01 -2.48
N GLY A 103 -11.35 -4.26 -2.84
CA GLY A 103 -12.29 -5.22 -3.43
C GLY A 103 -12.53 -5.04 -4.92
N ILE A 104 -11.86 -4.09 -5.56
CA ILE A 104 -12.02 -3.82 -6.99
C ILE A 104 -11.14 -4.77 -7.79
N THR A 105 -11.73 -5.54 -8.70
CA THR A 105 -11.01 -6.47 -9.57
C THR A 105 -10.82 -5.93 -10.98
N ARG A 106 -11.49 -4.83 -11.33
CA ARG A 106 -11.38 -4.21 -12.65
C ARG A 106 -10.06 -3.44 -12.76
N PRO A 107 -9.45 -3.41 -13.97
CA PRO A 107 -8.19 -2.67 -14.17
C PRO A 107 -8.42 -1.16 -14.18
N PHE A 108 -7.32 -0.42 -13.99
CA PHE A 108 -7.35 1.03 -14.18
C PHE A 108 -7.73 1.34 -15.64
N THR A 109 -8.47 2.43 -15.83
CA THR A 109 -8.97 2.83 -17.14
C THR A 109 -7.83 3.19 -18.10
N ASN A 110 -6.78 3.88 -17.57
CA ASN A 110 -5.63 4.27 -18.39
C ASN A 110 -4.64 3.12 -18.48
N PRO A 111 -4.30 2.64 -19.71
CA PRO A 111 -3.36 1.52 -19.84
C PRO A 111 -1.98 1.80 -19.22
N ALA A 112 -1.49 3.04 -19.29
CA ALA A 112 -0.21 3.40 -18.68
C ALA A 112 -0.28 3.28 -17.15
N THR A 113 -1.39 3.70 -16.54
CA THR A 113 -1.60 3.56 -15.10
C THR A 113 -1.66 2.09 -14.71
N GLN A 114 -2.37 1.29 -15.49
CA GLN A 114 -2.47 -0.15 -15.22
C GLN A 114 -1.10 -0.83 -15.33
N ALA A 115 -0.30 -0.49 -16.33
CA ALA A 115 1.03 -1.04 -16.50
C ALA A 115 1.93 -0.67 -15.31
N THR A 116 1.86 0.58 -14.85
CA THR A 116 2.59 1.03 -13.67
C THR A 116 2.14 0.27 -12.42
N TRP A 117 0.83 0.09 -12.25
CA TRP A 117 0.29 -0.66 -11.11
C TRP A 117 0.81 -2.10 -11.09
N GLU A 118 0.87 -2.77 -12.25
CA GLU A 118 1.41 -4.12 -12.33
C GLU A 118 2.88 -4.16 -11.89
N ARG A 119 3.66 -3.15 -12.29
CA ARG A 119 5.05 -3.03 -11.85
C ARG A 119 5.15 -2.86 -10.34
N LEU A 120 4.33 -1.98 -9.77
CA LEU A 120 4.34 -1.73 -8.32
C LEU A 120 3.97 -2.98 -7.54
N LYS A 121 2.98 -3.74 -8.02
CA LYS A 121 2.59 -5.00 -7.39
C LYS A 121 3.74 -6.00 -7.36
N ASP A 122 4.40 -6.17 -8.49
CA ASP A 122 5.50 -7.12 -8.61
C ASP A 122 6.68 -6.71 -7.73
N GLU A 123 7.01 -5.44 -7.70
CA GLU A 123 8.10 -4.93 -6.86
C GLU A 123 7.81 -5.09 -5.37
N MET A 124 6.57 -4.82 -4.96
CA MET A 124 6.18 -4.99 -3.56
C MET A 124 6.24 -6.45 -3.14
N ARG A 125 5.74 -7.36 -3.97
CA ARG A 125 5.79 -8.79 -3.69
C ARG A 125 7.22 -9.29 -3.57
N ASP A 126 8.09 -8.83 -4.48
CA ASP A 126 9.50 -9.19 -4.46
C ASP A 126 10.18 -8.68 -3.20
N TRP A 127 9.90 -7.44 -2.81
CA TRP A 127 10.45 -6.85 -1.58
C TRP A 127 10.01 -7.62 -0.35
N LEU A 128 8.74 -7.97 -0.26
CA LEU A 128 8.21 -8.73 0.87
C LEU A 128 8.81 -10.14 0.93
N ALA A 129 9.07 -10.75 -0.21
CA ALA A 129 9.65 -12.09 -0.29
C ALA A 129 11.09 -12.14 0.20
N ARG A 130 11.77 -11.00 0.23
CA ARG A 130 13.15 -10.90 0.72
C ARG A 130 13.27 -10.83 2.24
N ALA A 131 12.17 -10.70 2.92
CA ALA A 131 12.16 -10.58 4.38
C ALA A 131 12.60 -11.86 5.10
#